data_4e4eaf0759d4db741e8bc912cd3aad4b
#
_entry.id   4e4eaf0759d4db741e8bc912cd3aad4b
#
_cell.length_a   1.000
_cell.length_b   1.000
_cell.length_c   1.000
_cell.angle_alpha   90.00
_cell.angle_beta   90.00
_cell.angle_gamma   90.00
#
_symmetry.space_group_name_H-M   'P 1'
#
loop_
_entity.id
_entity.type
_entity.pdbx_description
1 polymer ?
#
loop_
_entity_poly.entity_id
_entity_poly.type
_entity_poly.pdbx_seq_one_letter_code
_entity_poly.pdbx_strand_id
1 'polypeptide(L)'
;MRKDGFTVCAKHYIKCLRQEGRYATAHVYESALRSFTMFCGTAGVSFRQITRGNLKRYSSYLMDCHLRLNTISTYMRMLRCIYNRGVDMHQTPYVHRMFRDVFTGIDNRQKKAIPINELHTLLNEDPQSDKLRRTQAIANLLFLFCGMPFVDLAYLEKSNLEGNRWKYNRAKTGSPMNVEI
;
A
#
# COMPACT_ATOMS: atom_id res chain seq x y z
N MET A 1 27.61 11.00 -15.44
CA MET A 1 26.38 10.98 -14.59
C MET A 1 26.73 10.27 -13.30
N ARG A 2 26.71 10.95 -12.14
CA ARG A 2 26.95 10.30 -10.85
C ARG A 2 25.87 9.24 -10.62
N LYS A 3 26.29 7.96 -10.50
CA LYS A 3 25.40 6.82 -10.21
C LYS A 3 24.80 6.85 -8.79
N ASP A 4 25.20 7.83 -7.96
CA ASP A 4 24.97 7.88 -6.52
C ASP A 4 23.97 8.97 -6.17
N GLY A 5 22.69 8.70 -6.38
CA GLY A 5 21.61 9.64 -6.05
C GLY A 5 20.42 8.94 -5.44
N PHE A 6 19.69 9.61 -4.55
CA PHE A 6 18.48 9.10 -3.93
C PHE A 6 17.47 8.57 -4.98
N THR A 7 17.24 9.36 -6.04
CA THR A 7 16.35 8.94 -7.15
C THR A 7 16.83 7.68 -7.86
N VAL A 8 18.15 7.53 -8.05
CA VAL A 8 18.74 6.35 -8.71
C VAL A 8 18.55 5.11 -7.84
N CYS A 9 18.87 5.22 -6.54
CA CYS A 9 18.64 4.15 -5.56
C CYS A 9 17.17 3.74 -5.51
N ALA A 10 16.24 4.71 -5.47
CA ALA A 10 14.81 4.45 -5.46
C ALA A 10 14.34 3.71 -6.72
N LYS A 11 14.73 4.17 -7.92
CA LYS A 11 14.39 3.55 -9.20
C LYS A 11 14.93 2.13 -9.30
N HIS A 12 16.16 1.91 -8.84
CA HIS A 12 16.74 0.57 -8.80
C HIS A 12 15.91 -0.38 -7.90
N TYR A 13 15.57 0.07 -6.68
CA TYR A 13 14.76 -0.73 -5.77
C TYR A 13 13.36 -1.03 -6.31
N ILE A 14 12.72 -0.05 -6.94
CA ILE A 14 11.42 -0.23 -7.61
C ILE A 14 11.52 -1.30 -8.70
N LYS A 15 12.60 -1.30 -9.48
CA LYS A 15 12.85 -2.33 -10.51
C LYS A 15 12.98 -3.72 -9.88
N CYS A 16 13.73 -3.86 -8.78
CA CYS A 16 13.84 -5.13 -8.06
C CYS A 16 12.47 -5.63 -7.57
N LEU A 17 11.66 -4.76 -6.95
CA LEU A 17 10.31 -5.12 -6.51
C LEU A 17 9.43 -5.63 -7.66
N ARG A 18 9.53 -5.04 -8.84
CA ARG A 18 8.80 -5.51 -10.03
C ARG A 18 9.27 -6.87 -10.50
N GLN A 19 10.59 -7.12 -10.48
CA GLN A 19 11.18 -8.41 -10.82
C GLN A 19 10.76 -9.52 -9.83
N GLU A 20 10.55 -9.16 -8.56
CA GLU A 20 10.00 -10.02 -7.51
C GLU A 20 8.47 -10.23 -7.62
N GLY A 21 7.79 -9.66 -8.62
CA GLY A 21 6.33 -9.72 -8.75
C GLY A 21 5.56 -8.81 -7.76
N ARG A 22 6.23 -7.98 -6.98
CA ARG A 22 5.64 -7.11 -5.95
C ARG A 22 5.15 -5.78 -6.51
N TYR A 23 4.32 -5.84 -7.55
CA TYR A 23 3.87 -4.69 -8.33
C TYR A 23 3.14 -3.63 -7.49
N ALA A 24 2.25 -4.05 -6.58
CA ALA A 24 1.53 -3.13 -5.70
C ALA A 24 2.48 -2.34 -4.79
N THR A 25 3.50 -3.01 -4.24
CA THR A 25 4.54 -2.36 -3.43
C THR A 25 5.36 -1.40 -4.28
N ALA A 26 5.81 -1.82 -5.47
CA ALA A 26 6.56 -0.99 -6.40
C ALA A 26 5.79 0.30 -6.76
N HIS A 27 4.48 0.21 -7.01
CA HIS A 27 3.62 1.35 -7.31
C HIS A 27 3.56 2.38 -6.16
N VAL A 28 3.53 1.93 -4.91
CA VAL A 28 3.56 2.82 -3.74
C VAL A 28 4.88 3.59 -3.67
N TYR A 29 6.03 2.91 -3.91
CA TYR A 29 7.34 3.57 -3.97
C TYR A 29 7.43 4.58 -5.11
N GLU A 30 6.89 4.26 -6.29
CA GLU A 30 6.83 5.18 -7.43
C GLU A 30 6.02 6.43 -7.11
N SER A 31 4.85 6.25 -6.50
CA SER A 31 3.98 7.37 -6.10
C SER A 31 4.68 8.28 -5.09
N ALA A 32 5.34 7.71 -4.08
CA ALA A 32 6.10 8.48 -3.10
C ALA A 32 7.30 9.21 -3.74
N LEU A 33 8.05 8.54 -4.62
CA LEU A 33 9.18 9.13 -5.33
C LEU A 33 8.74 10.27 -6.23
N ARG A 34 7.69 10.07 -7.03
CA ARG A 34 7.12 11.10 -7.92
C ARG A 34 6.68 12.33 -7.14
N SER A 35 5.94 12.14 -6.05
CA SER A 35 5.50 13.24 -5.19
C SER A 35 6.68 14.01 -4.60
N PHE A 36 7.71 13.32 -4.13
CA PHE A 36 8.88 13.95 -3.55
C PHE A 36 9.74 14.69 -4.58
N THR A 37 9.93 14.13 -5.79
CA THR A 37 10.65 14.80 -6.88
C THR A 37 9.91 16.06 -7.37
N MET A 38 8.58 16.03 -7.41
CA MET A 38 7.75 17.22 -7.70
C MET A 38 7.97 18.31 -6.64
N PHE A 39 7.90 17.96 -5.36
CA PHE A 39 8.18 18.89 -4.26
C PHE A 39 9.60 19.50 -4.34
N CYS A 40 10.60 18.70 -4.71
CA CYS A 40 11.98 19.17 -4.86
C CYS A 40 12.23 20.01 -6.14
N GLY A 41 11.26 20.05 -7.08
CA GLY A 41 11.41 20.73 -8.37
C GLY A 41 12.48 20.14 -9.27
N THR A 42 12.87 18.88 -9.05
CA THR A 42 13.91 18.20 -9.81
C THR A 42 13.67 16.70 -9.91
N ALA A 43 13.92 16.13 -11.09
CA ALA A 43 13.85 14.70 -11.32
C ALA A 43 15.02 13.91 -10.70
N GLY A 44 16.12 14.58 -10.36
CA GLY A 44 17.36 14.00 -9.86
C GLY A 44 17.67 14.41 -8.42
N VAL A 45 16.90 13.91 -7.44
CA VAL A 45 17.13 14.17 -6.03
C VAL A 45 18.36 13.41 -5.54
N SER A 46 19.27 14.10 -4.85
CA SER A 46 20.44 13.51 -4.20
C SER A 46 20.15 13.18 -2.73
N PHE A 47 20.97 12.29 -2.13
CA PHE A 47 20.87 12.01 -0.69
C PHE A 47 21.10 13.24 0.20
N ARG A 48 21.87 14.23 -0.27
CA ARG A 48 22.11 15.50 0.45
C ARG A 48 20.85 16.31 0.65
N GLN A 49 19.82 16.11 -0.18
CA GLN A 49 18.52 16.78 -0.05
C GLN A 49 17.59 16.08 0.96
N ILE A 50 17.94 14.86 1.39
CA ILE A 50 17.22 14.17 2.45
C ILE A 50 17.75 14.67 3.79
N THR A 51 17.14 15.73 4.29
CA THR A 51 17.45 16.35 5.57
C THR A 51 16.19 16.46 6.43
N ARG A 52 16.30 16.55 7.75
CA ARG A 52 15.16 16.73 8.65
C ARG A 52 14.30 17.93 8.24
N GLY A 53 14.95 19.06 7.91
CA GLY A 53 14.27 20.28 7.48
C GLY A 53 13.47 20.07 6.18
N ASN A 54 14.06 19.44 5.17
CA ASN A 54 13.37 19.16 3.92
C ASN A 54 12.22 18.15 4.11
N LEU A 55 12.40 17.12 4.92
CA LEU A 55 11.34 16.15 5.22
C LEU A 55 10.17 16.82 5.96
N LYS A 56 10.45 17.73 6.91
CA LYS A 56 9.41 18.51 7.59
C LYS A 56 8.65 19.41 6.62
N ARG A 57 9.36 20.16 5.75
CA ARG A 57 8.74 20.99 4.70
C ARG A 57 7.89 20.16 3.73
N TYR A 58 8.39 18.99 3.33
CA TYR A 58 7.64 18.07 2.47
C TYR A 58 6.38 17.55 3.19
N SER A 59 6.46 17.23 4.49
CA SER A 59 5.28 16.86 5.28
C SER A 59 4.21 17.94 5.28
N SER A 60 4.61 19.22 5.52
CA SER A 60 3.69 20.36 5.44
C SER A 60 3.09 20.52 4.04
N TYR A 61 3.90 20.45 3.00
CA TYR A 61 3.44 20.49 1.61
C TYR A 61 2.37 19.42 1.31
N LEU A 62 2.55 18.19 1.81
CA LEU A 62 1.56 17.13 1.62
C LEU A 62 0.27 17.39 2.39
N MET A 63 0.34 18.04 3.57
CA MET A 63 -0.83 18.48 4.33
C MET A 63 -1.58 19.60 3.58
N ASP A 64 -0.87 20.57 3.02
CA ASP A 64 -1.43 21.64 2.21
C ASP A 64 -2.11 21.11 0.92
N CYS A 65 -1.60 20.01 0.38
CA CYS A 65 -2.26 19.25 -0.68
C CYS A 65 -3.45 18.40 -0.20
N HIS A 66 -3.90 18.56 1.04
CA HIS A 66 -5.03 17.85 1.67
C HIS A 66 -4.89 16.31 1.67
N LEU A 67 -3.66 15.77 1.67
CA LEU A 67 -3.46 14.34 1.79
C LEU A 67 -3.77 13.84 3.21
N ARG A 68 -4.36 12.65 3.29
CA ARG A 68 -4.63 11.99 4.58
C ARG A 68 -3.32 11.61 5.28
N LEU A 69 -3.30 11.69 6.62
CA LEU A 69 -2.13 11.36 7.44
C LEU A 69 -1.54 9.98 7.13
N ASN A 70 -2.37 8.97 6.86
CA ASN A 70 -1.88 7.63 6.48
C ASN A 70 -1.16 7.62 5.12
N THR A 71 -1.56 8.48 4.18
CA THR A 71 -0.85 8.63 2.89
C THR A 71 0.51 9.31 3.12
N ILE A 72 0.52 10.39 3.91
CA ILE A 72 1.75 11.10 4.31
C ILE A 72 2.73 10.14 5.00
N SER A 73 2.24 9.40 6.00
CA SER A 73 3.02 8.37 6.69
C SER A 73 3.60 7.34 5.71
N THR A 74 2.78 6.86 4.78
CA THR A 74 3.22 5.89 3.77
C THR A 74 4.37 6.47 2.94
N TYR A 75 4.24 7.70 2.43
CA TYR A 75 5.30 8.34 1.66
C TYR A 75 6.58 8.51 2.48
N MET A 76 6.47 9.00 3.73
CA MET A 76 7.63 9.15 4.62
C MET A 76 8.32 7.80 4.90
N ARG A 77 7.56 6.73 5.09
CA ARG A 77 8.10 5.37 5.30
C ARG A 77 8.80 4.85 4.05
N MET A 78 8.28 5.13 2.85
CA MET A 78 8.94 4.75 1.59
C MET A 78 10.26 5.51 1.43
N LEU A 79 10.28 6.83 1.65
CA LEU A 79 11.51 7.63 1.60
C LEU A 79 12.54 7.16 2.64
N ARG A 80 12.10 6.82 3.87
CA ARG A 80 12.97 6.26 4.90
C ARG A 80 13.60 4.94 4.48
N CYS A 81 12.83 4.05 3.85
CA CYS A 81 13.36 2.78 3.35
C CYS A 81 14.46 3.00 2.30
N ILE A 82 14.25 3.91 1.35
CA ILE A 82 15.26 4.23 0.32
C ILE A 82 16.49 4.90 0.95
N TYR A 83 16.29 5.81 1.91
CA TYR A 83 17.39 6.43 2.63
C TYR A 83 18.26 5.39 3.35
N ASN A 84 17.64 4.47 4.10
CA ASN A 84 18.37 3.41 4.81
C ASN A 84 19.14 2.51 3.84
N ARG A 85 18.57 2.16 2.68
CA ARG A 85 19.29 1.41 1.63
C ARG A 85 20.52 2.18 1.11
N GLY A 86 20.40 3.51 0.96
CA GLY A 86 21.55 4.35 0.61
C GLY A 86 22.64 4.34 1.68
N VAL A 87 22.26 4.27 2.95
CA VAL A 87 23.20 4.09 4.08
C VAL A 87 23.89 2.73 3.99
N ASP A 88 23.12 1.65 3.82
CA ASP A 88 23.63 0.28 3.72
C ASP A 88 24.59 0.12 2.52
N MET A 89 24.34 0.84 1.43
CA MET A 89 25.18 0.88 0.23
C MET A 89 26.35 1.91 0.32
N HIS A 90 26.58 2.51 1.48
CA HIS A 90 27.60 3.57 1.71
C HIS A 90 27.50 4.79 0.77
N GLN A 91 26.30 5.07 0.23
CA GLN A 91 26.06 6.24 -0.64
C GLN A 91 25.76 7.52 0.16
N THR A 92 25.40 7.38 1.42
CA THR A 92 25.13 8.48 2.35
C THR A 92 25.45 8.05 3.78
N PRO A 93 25.91 8.98 4.66
CA PRO A 93 26.13 8.65 6.06
C PRO A 93 24.83 8.42 6.80
N TYR A 94 24.85 7.56 7.80
CA TYR A 94 23.72 7.40 8.73
C TYR A 94 23.56 8.66 9.58
N VAL A 95 22.31 9.17 9.66
CA VAL A 95 21.95 10.26 10.58
C VAL A 95 20.91 9.75 11.57
N HIS A 96 21.26 9.75 12.85
CA HIS A 96 20.38 9.29 13.91
C HIS A 96 19.03 10.00 13.88
N ARG A 97 17.92 9.23 13.90
CA ARG A 97 16.54 9.75 13.91
C ARG A 97 16.22 10.75 12.79
N MET A 98 16.71 10.53 11.56
CA MET A 98 16.47 11.41 10.41
C MET A 98 14.97 11.74 10.21
N PHE A 99 14.07 10.79 10.44
CA PHE A 99 12.63 10.89 10.21
C PHE A 99 11.79 11.12 11.49
N ARG A 100 12.40 11.58 12.60
CA ARG A 100 11.69 11.71 13.88
C ARG A 100 10.62 12.81 13.88
N ASP A 101 10.85 13.86 13.09
CA ASP A 101 10.03 15.09 13.09
C ASP A 101 8.88 15.03 12.06
N VAL A 102 8.65 13.86 11.45
CA VAL A 102 7.57 13.61 10.49
C VAL A 102 6.73 12.42 10.91
N PHE A 103 5.45 12.44 10.55
CA PHE A 103 4.54 11.36 10.90
C PHE A 103 4.83 10.10 10.08
N THR A 104 5.17 9.01 10.75
CA THR A 104 5.41 7.67 10.15
C THR A 104 4.58 6.57 10.81
N GLY A 105 3.62 6.96 11.65
CA GLY A 105 2.69 6.08 12.38
C GLY A 105 1.47 5.68 11.55
N ILE A 106 0.47 5.15 12.24
CA ILE A 106 -0.85 4.82 11.69
C ILE A 106 -1.88 5.72 12.37
N ASP A 107 -2.67 6.43 11.58
CA ASP A 107 -3.85 7.16 12.05
C ASP A 107 -5.04 6.19 12.05
N ASN A 108 -5.43 5.72 13.23
CA ASN A 108 -6.52 4.76 13.44
C ASN A 108 -7.90 5.44 13.57
N ARG A 109 -8.10 6.61 12.94
CA ARG A 109 -9.42 7.27 12.98
C ARG A 109 -10.46 6.34 12.38
N GLN A 110 -11.40 5.92 13.22
CA GLN A 110 -12.63 5.17 12.97
C GLN A 110 -12.57 4.13 11.83
N LYS A 111 -12.55 2.87 12.22
CA LYS A 111 -12.99 1.78 11.33
C LYS A 111 -14.46 2.03 11.03
N LYS A 112 -14.80 2.21 9.76
CA LYS A 112 -16.19 2.26 9.30
C LYS A 112 -16.73 0.83 9.28
N ALA A 113 -17.25 0.36 10.39
CA ALA A 113 -18.04 -0.87 10.42
C ALA A 113 -19.48 -0.52 10.01
N ILE A 114 -20.04 -1.30 9.13
CA ILE A 114 -21.47 -1.21 8.78
C ILE A 114 -22.25 -1.98 9.86
N PRO A 115 -23.32 -1.41 10.45
CA PRO A 115 -24.20 -2.14 11.35
C PRO A 115 -24.78 -3.38 10.69
N ILE A 116 -25.00 -4.44 11.47
CA ILE A 116 -25.41 -5.74 10.94
C ILE A 116 -26.76 -5.67 10.20
N ASN A 117 -27.69 -4.87 10.67
CA ASN A 117 -28.99 -4.65 10.02
C ASN A 117 -28.84 -3.98 8.65
N GLU A 118 -27.99 -2.96 8.53
CA GLU A 118 -27.68 -2.32 7.24
C GLU A 118 -26.98 -3.30 6.29
N LEU A 119 -26.07 -4.13 6.80
CA LEU A 119 -25.44 -5.17 6.01
C LEU A 119 -26.45 -6.19 5.49
N HIS A 120 -27.37 -6.65 6.34
CA HIS A 120 -28.45 -7.55 5.92
C HIS A 120 -29.33 -6.93 4.82
N THR A 121 -29.69 -5.67 4.95
CA THR A 121 -30.43 -4.93 3.93
C THR A 121 -29.65 -4.91 2.61
N LEU A 122 -28.38 -4.49 2.63
CA LEU A 122 -27.53 -4.44 1.43
C LEU A 122 -27.36 -5.80 0.73
N LEU A 123 -27.31 -6.88 1.49
CA LEU A 123 -27.09 -8.23 0.96
C LEU A 123 -28.38 -8.91 0.45
N ASN A 124 -29.57 -8.50 0.91
CA ASN A 124 -30.82 -9.16 0.63
C ASN A 124 -31.82 -8.32 -0.18
N GLU A 125 -31.62 -7.00 -0.35
CA GLU A 125 -32.48 -6.18 -1.21
C GLU A 125 -32.36 -6.59 -2.69
N ASP A 126 -33.46 -6.45 -3.46
CA ASP A 126 -33.42 -6.72 -4.90
C ASP A 126 -32.75 -5.56 -5.66
N PRO A 127 -31.60 -5.81 -6.34
CA PRO A 127 -30.86 -4.76 -7.00
C PRO A 127 -31.57 -4.24 -8.26
N GLN A 128 -31.64 -2.92 -8.39
CA GLN A 128 -32.29 -2.21 -9.51
C GLN A 128 -31.56 -2.40 -10.87
N SER A 129 -30.38 -2.98 -10.91
CA SER A 129 -29.63 -3.19 -12.16
C SER A 129 -28.75 -4.45 -12.09
N ASP A 130 -28.45 -5.03 -13.26
CA ASP A 130 -27.55 -6.20 -13.36
C ASP A 130 -26.14 -5.94 -12.80
N LYS A 131 -25.65 -4.72 -12.91
CA LYS A 131 -24.37 -4.33 -12.34
C LYS A 131 -24.40 -4.40 -10.80
N LEU A 132 -25.45 -3.89 -10.18
CA LEU A 132 -25.66 -3.96 -8.73
C LEU A 132 -25.86 -5.40 -8.27
N ARG A 133 -26.65 -6.20 -9.01
CA ARG A 133 -26.86 -7.63 -8.73
C ARG A 133 -25.56 -8.42 -8.70
N ARG A 134 -24.66 -8.20 -9.67
CA ARG A 134 -23.34 -8.82 -9.69
C ARG A 134 -22.46 -8.35 -8.52
N THR A 135 -22.49 -7.05 -8.19
CA THR A 135 -21.74 -6.51 -7.06
C THR A 135 -22.22 -7.08 -5.74
N GLN A 136 -23.52 -7.18 -5.55
CA GLN A 136 -24.15 -7.78 -4.36
C GLN A 136 -23.80 -9.26 -4.24
N ALA A 137 -23.86 -10.03 -5.33
CA ALA A 137 -23.46 -11.44 -5.33
C ALA A 137 -22.00 -11.62 -4.90
N ILE A 138 -21.10 -10.78 -5.40
CA ILE A 138 -19.69 -10.78 -4.97
C ILE A 138 -19.56 -10.42 -3.49
N ALA A 139 -20.26 -9.39 -3.02
CA ALA A 139 -20.26 -8.99 -1.61
C ALA A 139 -20.78 -10.11 -0.69
N ASN A 140 -21.84 -10.80 -1.09
CA ASN A 140 -22.38 -11.98 -0.40
C ASN A 140 -21.30 -13.09 -0.31
N LEU A 141 -20.63 -13.42 -1.41
CA LEU A 141 -19.56 -14.43 -1.41
C LEU A 141 -18.41 -14.04 -0.48
N LEU A 142 -17.95 -12.78 -0.54
CA LEU A 142 -16.88 -12.30 0.34
C LEU A 142 -17.29 -12.40 1.83
N PHE A 143 -18.55 -12.13 2.14
CA PHE A 143 -19.08 -12.23 3.50
C PHE A 143 -19.19 -13.69 3.96
N LEU A 144 -19.80 -14.56 3.14
CA LEU A 144 -19.95 -16.00 3.42
C LEU A 144 -18.60 -16.71 3.57
N PHE A 145 -17.59 -16.26 2.80
CA PHE A 145 -16.21 -16.77 2.90
C PHE A 145 -15.40 -16.07 4.01
N CYS A 146 -16.06 -15.67 5.11
CA CYS A 146 -15.44 -15.11 6.31
C CYS A 146 -14.56 -13.87 6.04
N GLY A 147 -14.97 -13.01 5.12
CA GLY A 147 -14.24 -11.80 4.75
C GLY A 147 -13.03 -12.09 3.85
N MET A 148 -13.16 -13.07 2.96
CA MET A 148 -12.14 -13.35 1.94
C MET A 148 -11.81 -12.06 1.17
N PRO A 149 -10.53 -11.70 0.95
CA PRO A 149 -10.19 -10.59 0.08
C PRO A 149 -10.65 -10.82 -1.36
N PHE A 150 -11.12 -9.75 -2.02
CA PHE A 150 -11.59 -9.84 -3.41
C PHE A 150 -10.54 -10.47 -4.37
N VAL A 151 -9.25 -10.16 -4.17
CA VAL A 151 -8.18 -10.74 -4.98
C VAL A 151 -8.11 -12.26 -4.82
N ASP A 152 -8.30 -12.78 -3.60
CA ASP A 152 -8.26 -14.22 -3.35
C ASP A 152 -9.49 -14.90 -3.99
N LEU A 153 -10.68 -14.28 -3.90
CA LEU A 153 -11.88 -14.74 -4.60
C LEU A 153 -11.69 -14.77 -6.13
N ALA A 154 -11.08 -13.72 -6.69
CA ALA A 154 -10.88 -13.60 -8.15
C ALA A 154 -9.94 -14.67 -8.74
N TYR A 155 -9.06 -15.24 -7.93
CA TYR A 155 -8.13 -16.32 -8.33
C TYR A 155 -8.52 -17.68 -7.76
N LEU A 156 -9.71 -17.80 -7.14
CA LEU A 156 -10.19 -19.08 -6.63
C LEU A 156 -10.59 -20.00 -7.79
N GLU A 157 -10.07 -21.21 -7.81
CA GLU A 157 -10.33 -22.22 -8.82
C GLU A 157 -11.14 -23.39 -8.25
N LYS A 158 -11.87 -24.12 -9.11
CA LYS A 158 -12.61 -25.32 -8.68
C LYS A 158 -11.72 -26.38 -8.03
N SER A 159 -10.45 -26.44 -8.41
CA SER A 159 -9.43 -27.32 -7.83
C SER A 159 -9.15 -27.00 -6.35
N ASN A 160 -9.49 -25.80 -5.89
CA ASN A 160 -9.37 -25.41 -4.48
C ASN A 160 -10.49 -25.98 -3.60
N LEU A 161 -11.55 -26.56 -4.20
CA LEU A 161 -12.67 -27.14 -3.48
C LEU A 161 -12.41 -28.61 -3.15
N GLU A 162 -12.33 -28.92 -1.86
CA GLU A 162 -12.21 -30.28 -1.33
C GLU A 162 -13.42 -30.60 -0.43
N GLY A 163 -14.35 -31.39 -0.94
CA GLY A 163 -15.62 -31.67 -0.26
C GLY A 163 -16.45 -30.37 -0.10
N ASN A 164 -16.70 -29.96 1.14
CA ASN A 164 -17.37 -28.70 1.47
C ASN A 164 -16.41 -27.60 1.96
N ARG A 165 -15.13 -27.65 1.58
CA ARG A 165 -14.10 -26.73 2.06
C ARG A 165 -13.31 -26.13 0.91
N TRP A 166 -13.14 -24.78 0.95
CA TRP A 166 -12.23 -24.08 0.07
C TRP A 166 -10.84 -23.98 0.73
N LYS A 167 -9.83 -24.59 0.09
CA LYS A 167 -8.43 -24.53 0.50
C LYS A 167 -7.63 -23.73 -0.51
N TYR A 168 -7.04 -22.64 -0.07
CA TYR A 168 -6.23 -21.78 -0.93
C TYR A 168 -5.13 -21.09 -0.13
N ASN A 169 -4.13 -20.55 -0.80
CA ASN A 169 -3.10 -19.72 -0.20
C ASN A 169 -3.42 -18.25 -0.42
N ARG A 170 -3.42 -17.46 0.65
CA ARG A 170 -3.71 -16.03 0.60
C ARG A 170 -2.70 -15.31 -0.30
N ALA A 171 -3.14 -14.62 -1.34
CA ALA A 171 -2.29 -13.96 -2.34
C ALA A 171 -1.31 -12.94 -1.71
N LYS A 172 -1.70 -12.27 -0.62
CA LYS A 172 -0.86 -11.25 0.03
C LYS A 172 0.24 -11.84 0.90
N THR A 173 0.03 -12.97 1.56
CA THR A 173 0.91 -13.49 2.63
C THR A 173 1.40 -14.91 2.37
N GLY A 174 0.84 -15.61 1.38
CA GLY A 174 1.11 -17.04 1.17
C GLY A 174 0.54 -17.95 2.26
N SER A 175 -0.18 -17.41 3.25
CA SER A 175 -0.72 -18.19 4.36
C SER A 175 -1.83 -19.13 3.87
N PRO A 176 -1.83 -20.41 4.27
CA PRO A 176 -2.91 -21.34 3.94
C PRO A 176 -4.21 -20.92 4.62
N MET A 177 -5.30 -20.96 3.87
CA MET A 177 -6.64 -20.64 4.32
C MET A 177 -7.54 -21.85 4.05
N ASN A 178 -8.46 -22.09 4.97
CA ASN A 178 -9.45 -23.15 4.90
C ASN A 178 -10.81 -22.57 5.34
N VAL A 179 -11.77 -22.53 4.41
CA VAL A 179 -13.09 -21.96 4.61
C VAL A 179 -14.12 -23.05 4.34
N GLU A 180 -14.96 -23.34 5.31
CA GLU A 180 -16.09 -24.27 5.21
C GLU A 180 -17.31 -23.56 4.61
N ILE A 181 -18.04 -24.23 3.69
CA ILE A 181 -19.26 -23.77 3.03
C ILE A 181 -20.47 -24.58 3.45
#